data_4192e6325ff2dad672cb6e8998cc8e3a
#
_entry.id   4192e6325ff2dad672cb6e8998cc8e3a
#
_cell.length_a   1.000
_cell.length_b   1.000
_cell.length_c   1.000
_cell.angle_alpha   90.00
_cell.angle_beta   90.00
_cell.angle_gamma   90.00
#
_symmetry.space_group_name_H-M   'P 1'
#
loop_
_entity.id
_entity.type
_entity.pdbx_description
1 polymer ?
#
loop_
_entity_poly.entity_id
_entity_poly.type
_entity_poly.pdbx_seq_one_letter_code
_entity_poly.pdbx_strand_id
1 'polypeptide(L)'
;MKKKKIIILSILVIFIIAMICGVIWYFNNRNSNYKPNGKLNYDTVLVNEETNPYYQVGFADYVFIGKVDKEIERTFSDYGSARTIYEIEVTENLKGDLQNIIKVTYPGGYDKDGTLILHKGDYITDEELPKIGENYIFVGIGQPNGTILLQDLYSDTPYTEENKEKYLD
;
A
#
# COMPACT_ATOMS: atom_id res chain seq x y z
N MET A 1 -43.29 -28.35 -36.14
CA MET A 1 -42.86 -28.35 -34.73
C MET A 1 -41.38 -28.03 -34.53
N LYS A 2 -40.43 -28.55 -35.32
CA LYS A 2 -38.96 -28.29 -35.12
C LYS A 2 -38.56 -26.83 -35.23
N LYS A 3 -39.07 -26.05 -36.20
CA LYS A 3 -38.71 -24.62 -36.37
C LYS A 3 -39.11 -23.73 -35.18
N LYS A 4 -40.27 -23.95 -34.56
CA LYS A 4 -40.68 -23.18 -33.35
C LYS A 4 -39.78 -23.46 -32.16
N LYS A 5 -39.31 -24.69 -31.96
CA LYS A 5 -38.37 -25.04 -30.87
C LYS A 5 -37.02 -24.37 -31.07
N ILE A 6 -36.49 -24.26 -32.28
CA ILE A 6 -35.24 -23.59 -32.61
C ILE A 6 -35.33 -22.10 -32.31
N ILE A 7 -36.42 -21.44 -32.67
CA ILE A 7 -36.66 -20.01 -32.42
C ILE A 7 -36.72 -19.74 -30.91
N ILE A 8 -37.43 -20.57 -30.14
CA ILE A 8 -37.52 -20.43 -28.69
C ILE A 8 -36.12 -20.61 -28.04
N LEU A 9 -35.34 -21.59 -28.50
CA LEU A 9 -34.00 -21.84 -27.98
C LEU A 9 -33.06 -20.67 -28.28
N SER A 10 -33.09 -20.09 -29.48
CA SER A 10 -32.25 -18.93 -29.82
C SER A 10 -32.61 -17.68 -29.02
N ILE A 11 -33.88 -17.43 -28.73
CA ILE A 11 -34.32 -16.33 -27.87
C ILE A 11 -33.79 -16.52 -26.43
N LEU A 12 -33.85 -17.75 -25.94
CA LEU A 12 -33.37 -18.07 -24.59
C LEU A 12 -31.84 -17.87 -24.44
N VAL A 13 -31.08 -18.26 -25.48
CA VAL A 13 -29.61 -18.03 -25.50
C VAL A 13 -29.28 -16.54 -25.53
N ILE A 14 -29.99 -15.74 -26.34
CA ILE A 14 -29.79 -14.29 -26.39
C ILE A 14 -30.08 -13.65 -25.03
N PHE A 15 -31.12 -14.12 -24.33
CA PHE A 15 -31.47 -13.60 -23.01
C PHE A 15 -30.41 -13.93 -21.95
N ILE A 16 -29.83 -15.12 -22.00
CA ILE A 16 -28.74 -15.52 -21.10
C ILE A 16 -27.49 -14.66 -21.35
N ILE A 17 -27.11 -14.44 -22.61
CA ILE A 17 -25.98 -13.59 -22.96
C ILE A 17 -26.18 -12.14 -22.46
N ALA A 18 -27.39 -11.60 -22.66
CA ALA A 18 -27.71 -10.26 -22.18
C ALA A 18 -27.64 -10.14 -20.66
N MET A 19 -28.09 -11.16 -19.91
CA MET A 19 -27.94 -11.20 -18.46
C MET A 19 -26.46 -11.23 -18.01
N ILE A 20 -25.64 -12.07 -18.66
CA ILE A 20 -24.22 -12.16 -18.36
C ILE A 20 -23.52 -10.83 -18.64
N CYS A 21 -23.79 -10.21 -19.78
CA CYS A 21 -23.25 -8.88 -20.11
C CYS A 21 -23.69 -7.80 -19.11
N GLY A 22 -24.97 -7.84 -18.68
CA GLY A 22 -25.51 -6.93 -17.67
C GLY A 22 -24.82 -7.08 -16.31
N VAL A 23 -24.56 -8.31 -15.88
CA VAL A 23 -23.84 -8.61 -14.64
C VAL A 23 -22.38 -8.13 -14.72
N ILE A 24 -21.68 -8.42 -15.81
CA ILE A 24 -20.30 -7.96 -16.03
C ILE A 24 -20.24 -6.43 -16.05
N TRP A 25 -21.18 -5.79 -16.77
CA TRP A 25 -21.28 -4.33 -16.81
C TRP A 25 -21.55 -3.73 -15.41
N TYR A 26 -22.47 -4.34 -14.64
CA TYR A 26 -22.78 -3.91 -13.29
C TYR A 26 -21.56 -3.99 -12.36
N PHE A 27 -20.83 -5.10 -12.39
CA PHE A 27 -19.62 -5.26 -11.59
C PHE A 27 -18.49 -4.33 -12.04
N ASN A 28 -18.27 -4.13 -13.33
CA ASN A 28 -17.29 -3.18 -13.83
C ASN A 28 -17.66 -1.74 -13.50
N ASN A 29 -18.93 -1.37 -13.59
CA ASN A 29 -19.37 0.00 -13.33
C ASN A 29 -19.44 0.33 -11.83
N ARG A 30 -19.64 -0.67 -10.99
CA ARG A 30 -19.62 -0.50 -9.53
C ARG A 30 -18.22 -0.12 -9.01
N ASN A 31 -17.17 -0.58 -9.68
CA ASN A 31 -15.79 -0.28 -9.33
C ASN A 31 -15.29 1.06 -9.89
N SER A 32 -15.99 1.68 -10.85
CA SER A 32 -15.51 2.90 -11.51
C SER A 32 -16.01 4.21 -10.89
N ASN A 33 -16.91 4.15 -9.89
CA ASN A 33 -17.54 5.35 -9.34
C ASN A 33 -16.89 5.88 -8.05
N TYR A 34 -15.84 5.24 -7.55
CA TYR A 34 -15.07 5.83 -6.46
C TYR A 34 -13.98 6.74 -7.04
N LYS A 35 -14.36 7.97 -7.37
CA LYS A 35 -13.41 9.07 -7.43
C LYS A 35 -13.31 9.61 -6.01
N PRO A 36 -12.14 9.61 -5.39
CA PRO A 36 -11.94 10.35 -4.16
C PRO A 36 -12.06 11.84 -4.50
N ASN A 37 -13.29 12.35 -4.49
CA ASN A 37 -13.58 13.77 -4.52
C ASN A 37 -13.42 14.27 -3.08
N GLY A 38 -12.25 14.69 -2.76
CA GLY A 38 -12.03 15.40 -1.52
C GLY A 38 -10.65 15.09 -0.97
N LYS A 39 -9.89 16.14 -0.73
CA LYS A 39 -8.86 16.12 0.27
C LYS A 39 -9.47 15.49 1.52
N LEU A 40 -9.02 14.32 1.92
CA LEU A 40 -9.28 13.81 3.26
C LEU A 40 -8.60 14.81 4.20
N ASN A 41 -9.38 15.76 4.69
CA ASN A 41 -8.98 16.59 5.81
C ASN A 41 -8.93 15.68 7.03
N TYR A 42 -7.80 15.05 7.25
CA TYR A 42 -7.45 14.61 8.58
C TYR A 42 -7.07 15.90 9.33
N ASP A 43 -8.00 16.41 10.10
CA ASP A 43 -7.74 17.42 11.11
C ASP A 43 -6.90 16.74 12.21
N THR A 44 -5.62 16.58 11.95
CA THR A 44 -4.68 15.97 12.87
C THR A 44 -4.10 17.03 13.76
N VAL A 45 -4.67 17.13 14.93
CA VAL A 45 -4.15 17.90 16.08
C VAL A 45 -2.84 17.29 16.64
N LEU A 46 -2.30 16.21 16.06
CA LEU A 46 -1.16 15.43 16.60
C LEU A 46 0.16 15.58 15.80
N VAL A 47 0.26 16.54 14.92
CA VAL A 47 1.36 16.68 13.95
C VAL A 47 2.76 16.76 14.57
N ASN A 48 2.91 17.22 15.81
CA ASN A 48 4.24 17.42 16.41
C ASN A 48 4.85 16.16 17.04
N GLU A 49 4.06 15.17 17.44
CA GLU A 49 4.57 13.95 18.08
C GLU A 49 4.85 12.87 17.03
N GLU A 50 4.03 12.77 15.98
CA GLU A 50 4.17 11.77 14.92
C GLU A 50 5.37 12.03 13.99
N THR A 51 5.85 13.27 13.93
CA THR A 51 7.03 13.65 13.13
C THR A 51 8.35 13.47 13.86
N ASN A 52 8.32 13.14 15.16
CA ASN A 52 9.51 12.94 15.94
C ASN A 52 10.00 11.49 15.79
N PRO A 53 11.21 11.24 15.26
CA PRO A 53 11.78 9.91 15.16
C PRO A 53 11.78 9.13 16.48
N TYR A 54 12.04 9.78 17.60
CA TYR A 54 12.02 9.16 18.93
C TYR A 54 10.64 8.58 19.30
N TYR A 55 9.58 9.29 18.96
CA TYR A 55 8.23 8.81 19.20
C TYR A 55 7.96 7.53 18.41
N GLN A 56 8.33 7.52 17.13
CA GLN A 56 8.17 6.37 16.26
C GLN A 56 8.99 5.16 16.72
N VAL A 57 10.24 5.39 17.10
CA VAL A 57 11.12 4.35 17.67
C VAL A 57 10.52 3.75 18.95
N GLY A 58 9.87 4.57 19.77
CA GLY A 58 9.21 4.12 21.00
C GLY A 58 8.13 3.07 20.76
N PHE A 59 7.33 3.23 19.74
CA PHE A 59 6.19 2.34 19.42
C PHE A 59 6.52 1.22 18.43
N ALA A 60 7.63 1.29 17.73
CA ALA A 60 8.02 0.27 16.77
C ALA A 60 8.56 -0.98 17.46
N ASP A 61 8.30 -2.14 16.86
CA ASP A 61 8.99 -3.38 17.22
C ASP A 61 10.39 -3.42 16.62
N TYR A 62 10.54 -2.83 15.42
CA TYR A 62 11.75 -2.88 14.63
C TYR A 62 12.10 -1.51 14.06
N VAL A 63 13.40 -1.15 14.18
CA VAL A 63 14.03 -0.05 13.46
C VAL A 63 15.28 -0.60 12.80
N PHE A 64 15.43 -0.44 11.52
CA PHE A 64 16.53 -1.05 10.79
C PHE A 64 16.90 -0.26 9.54
N ILE A 65 18.14 -0.41 9.12
CA ILE A 65 18.60 0.07 7.82
C ILE A 65 18.51 -1.09 6.85
N GLY A 66 17.91 -0.83 5.70
CA GLY A 66 17.75 -1.86 4.68
C GLY A 66 17.76 -1.30 3.27
N LYS A 67 18.22 -2.13 2.36
CA LYS A 67 18.19 -1.87 0.92
C LYS A 67 16.92 -2.45 0.32
N VAL A 68 16.21 -1.67 -0.47
CA VAL A 68 15.07 -2.16 -1.23
C VAL A 68 15.56 -3.05 -2.38
N ASP A 69 15.35 -4.35 -2.27
CA ASP A 69 15.78 -5.30 -3.31
C ASP A 69 14.80 -5.32 -4.48
N LYS A 70 13.52 -5.52 -4.18
CA LYS A 70 12.46 -5.53 -5.21
C LYS A 70 11.08 -5.26 -4.63
N GLU A 71 10.19 -4.85 -5.50
CA GLU A 71 8.75 -4.84 -5.25
C GLU A 71 8.19 -6.25 -5.53
N ILE A 72 7.42 -6.79 -4.58
CA ILE A 72 6.79 -8.11 -4.70
C ILE A 72 5.36 -7.99 -5.22
N GLU A 73 4.59 -7.07 -4.64
CA GLU A 73 3.15 -6.97 -4.87
C GLU A 73 2.64 -5.57 -4.59
N ARG A 74 1.62 -5.16 -5.35
CA ARG A 74 0.79 -3.99 -5.03
C ARG A 74 -0.64 -4.43 -4.81
N THR A 75 -1.24 -3.91 -3.76
CA THR A 75 -2.65 -4.15 -3.47
C THR A 75 -3.39 -2.82 -3.33
N PHE A 76 -4.63 -2.82 -3.76
CA PHE A 76 -5.54 -1.71 -3.59
C PHE A 76 -6.83 -2.23 -2.98
N SER A 77 -7.20 -1.71 -1.82
CA SER A 77 -8.41 -2.14 -1.13
C SER A 77 -9.66 -1.44 -1.69
N ASP A 78 -10.83 -2.06 -1.50
CA ASP A 78 -12.12 -1.47 -1.85
C ASP A 78 -12.42 -0.17 -1.07
N TYR A 79 -11.69 0.09 0.00
CA TYR A 79 -11.78 1.30 0.81
C TYR A 79 -10.82 2.41 0.38
N GLY A 80 -10.14 2.25 -0.76
CA GLY A 80 -9.24 3.25 -1.32
C GLY A 80 -7.82 3.24 -0.72
N SER A 81 -7.45 2.23 0.05
CA SER A 81 -6.09 2.12 0.60
C SER A 81 -5.18 1.37 -0.36
N ALA A 82 -4.07 1.98 -0.73
CA ALA A 82 -3.00 1.35 -1.48
C ALA A 82 -1.95 0.78 -0.51
N ARG A 83 -1.36 -0.36 -0.87
CA ARG A 83 -0.23 -0.97 -0.16
C ARG A 83 0.73 -1.57 -1.15
N THR A 84 2.02 -1.42 -0.87
CA THR A 84 3.09 -2.04 -1.66
C THR A 84 3.92 -2.94 -0.75
N ILE A 85 4.17 -4.16 -1.20
CA ILE A 85 5.01 -5.13 -0.48
C ILE A 85 6.38 -5.15 -1.16
N TYR A 86 7.41 -4.86 -0.36
CA TYR A 86 8.79 -4.92 -0.78
C TYR A 86 9.52 -6.09 -0.12
N GLU A 87 10.54 -6.59 -0.80
CA GLU A 87 11.60 -7.39 -0.21
C GLU A 87 12.76 -6.45 0.11
N ILE A 88 13.21 -6.50 1.36
CA ILE A 88 14.27 -5.64 1.89
C ILE A 88 15.42 -6.51 2.36
N GLU A 89 16.63 -6.18 1.93
CA GLU A 89 17.86 -6.70 2.50
C GLU A 89 18.26 -5.85 3.71
N VAL A 90 18.13 -6.41 4.92
CA VAL A 90 18.50 -5.74 6.16
C VAL A 90 20.02 -5.65 6.26
N THR A 91 20.54 -4.45 6.33
CA THR A 91 21.98 -4.20 6.44
C THR A 91 22.41 -3.92 7.88
N GLU A 92 21.52 -3.36 8.69
CA GLU A 92 21.78 -3.08 10.11
C GLU A 92 20.48 -3.06 10.91
N ASN A 93 20.46 -3.69 12.07
CA ASN A 93 19.38 -3.59 13.05
C ASN A 93 19.71 -2.48 14.07
N LEU A 94 18.85 -1.48 14.19
CA LEU A 94 18.94 -0.41 15.20
C LEU A 94 18.06 -0.74 16.42
N LYS A 95 16.91 -1.38 16.20
CA LYS A 95 16.02 -1.90 17.23
C LYS A 95 15.41 -3.23 16.76
N GLY A 96 15.38 -4.20 17.66
CA GLY A 96 14.90 -5.57 17.32
C GLY A 96 15.98 -6.38 16.62
N ASP A 97 15.61 -7.58 16.18
CA ASP A 97 16.53 -8.54 15.53
C ASP A 97 15.81 -9.15 14.32
N LEU A 98 16.10 -8.64 13.15
CA LEU A 98 15.55 -9.09 11.88
C LEU A 98 16.60 -9.90 11.12
N GLN A 99 16.13 -10.91 10.37
CA GLN A 99 16.96 -11.69 9.45
C GLN A 99 17.38 -10.86 8.23
N ASN A 100 18.34 -11.35 7.47
CA ASN A 100 18.93 -10.62 6.34
C ASN A 100 17.93 -10.19 5.26
N ILE A 101 16.90 -11.01 4.99
CA ILE A 101 15.89 -10.71 3.97
C ILE A 101 14.51 -10.80 4.60
N ILE A 102 13.76 -9.73 4.49
CA ILE A 102 12.42 -9.61 5.07
C ILE A 102 11.43 -9.05 4.06
N LYS A 103 10.13 -9.25 4.35
CA LYS A 103 9.05 -8.61 3.62
C LYS A 103 8.50 -7.45 4.44
N VAL A 104 8.37 -6.33 3.78
CA VAL A 104 7.88 -5.09 4.36
C VAL A 104 6.62 -4.66 3.61
N THR A 105 5.58 -4.29 4.36
CA THR A 105 4.36 -3.70 3.80
C THR A 105 4.43 -2.19 3.99
N TYR A 106 4.51 -1.46 2.89
CA TYR A 106 4.48 -0.01 2.84
C TYR A 106 3.02 0.47 2.70
N PRO A 107 2.57 1.43 3.52
CA PRO A 107 1.21 1.97 3.45
C PRO A 107 1.10 3.03 2.34
N GLY A 108 1.19 2.61 1.11
CA GLY A 108 1.11 3.46 -0.08
C GLY A 108 1.33 2.65 -1.35
N GLY A 109 1.01 3.25 -2.47
CA GLY A 109 1.14 2.62 -3.78
C GLY A 109 0.33 3.35 -4.85
N TYR A 110 0.13 2.71 -5.99
CA TYR A 110 -0.69 3.26 -7.05
C TYR A 110 -2.07 2.59 -7.06
N ASP A 111 -3.09 3.38 -7.33
CA ASP A 111 -4.43 2.86 -7.62
C ASP A 111 -4.51 2.22 -9.02
N LYS A 112 -5.71 1.78 -9.39
CA LYS A 112 -5.97 1.14 -10.69
C LYS A 112 -5.74 2.09 -11.87
N ASP A 113 -5.82 3.39 -11.65
CA ASP A 113 -5.67 4.44 -12.65
C ASP A 113 -4.22 4.97 -12.72
N GLY A 114 -3.32 4.43 -11.90
CA GLY A 114 -1.92 4.84 -11.80
C GLY A 114 -1.71 6.12 -10.98
N THR A 115 -2.69 6.51 -10.17
CA THR A 115 -2.56 7.63 -9.25
C THR A 115 -1.85 7.17 -7.98
N LEU A 116 -0.80 7.89 -7.58
CA LEU A 116 -0.08 7.61 -6.34
C LEU A 116 -0.96 7.94 -5.13
N ILE A 117 -1.14 6.98 -4.26
CA ILE A 117 -1.87 7.10 -2.99
C ILE A 117 -0.88 6.83 -1.88
N LEU A 118 -0.61 7.86 -1.08
CA LEU A 118 0.20 7.79 0.13
C LEU A 118 -0.70 8.06 1.33
N HIS A 119 -0.54 7.27 2.37
CA HIS A 119 -1.22 7.51 3.66
C HIS A 119 -0.50 8.56 4.52
N LYS A 120 0.43 9.29 3.92
CA LYS A 120 1.12 10.41 4.56
C LYS A 120 0.22 11.64 4.46
N GLY A 121 -0.07 12.29 5.57
CA GLY A 121 -0.95 13.47 5.62
C GLY A 121 -0.53 14.59 4.67
N ASP A 122 -1.31 15.64 4.54
CA ASP A 122 -1.26 16.74 3.57
C ASP A 122 0.09 17.50 3.40
N TYR A 123 1.16 17.09 4.07
CA TYR A 123 2.45 17.81 4.12
C TYR A 123 3.52 17.30 3.16
N ILE A 124 3.21 16.29 2.34
CA ILE A 124 4.22 15.65 1.51
C ILE A 124 3.92 15.93 0.04
N THR A 125 4.66 16.86 -0.51
CA THR A 125 4.48 17.32 -1.88
C THR A 125 5.34 16.57 -2.89
N ASP A 126 6.43 15.92 -2.46
CA ASP A 126 7.45 15.36 -3.37
C ASP A 126 7.92 13.94 -2.97
N GLU A 127 7.21 13.24 -2.07
CA GLU A 127 7.61 11.91 -1.69
C GLU A 127 7.18 10.87 -2.73
N GLU A 128 8.14 10.10 -3.12
CA GLU A 128 7.99 8.92 -3.96
C GLU A 128 8.03 7.66 -3.09
N LEU A 129 7.48 6.56 -3.61
CA LEU A 129 7.64 5.25 -3.00
C LEU A 129 9.12 4.89 -2.84
N PRO A 130 9.50 4.06 -1.85
CA PRO A 130 10.86 3.57 -1.71
C PRO A 130 11.41 3.01 -3.02
N LYS A 131 12.59 3.48 -3.42
CA LYS A 131 13.21 3.15 -4.72
C LYS A 131 14.03 1.88 -4.62
N ILE A 132 13.86 0.99 -5.59
CA ILE A 132 14.65 -0.23 -5.71
C ILE A 132 16.13 0.11 -5.83
N GLY A 133 16.96 -0.55 -5.03
CA GLY A 133 18.39 -0.36 -4.97
C GLY A 133 18.88 0.69 -3.99
N GLU A 134 17.99 1.50 -3.41
CA GLU A 134 18.34 2.53 -2.42
C GLU A 134 18.19 2.02 -0.98
N ASN A 135 18.89 2.68 -0.06
CA ASN A 135 18.87 2.36 1.36
C ASN A 135 18.02 3.36 2.13
N TYR A 136 17.25 2.83 3.07
CA TYR A 136 16.38 3.62 3.95
C TYR A 136 16.52 3.15 5.39
N ILE A 137 16.15 4.02 6.31
CA ILE A 137 15.88 3.67 7.71
C ILE A 137 14.39 3.37 7.78
N PHE A 138 14.06 2.13 8.11
CA PHE A 138 12.69 1.67 8.22
C PHE A 138 12.26 1.56 9.69
N VAL A 139 11.01 1.96 9.94
CA VAL A 139 10.37 1.86 11.26
C VAL A 139 9.08 1.08 11.12
N GLY A 140 8.92 -0.01 11.83
CA GLY A 140 7.77 -0.87 11.63
C GLY A 140 7.39 -1.78 12.78
N ILE A 141 6.22 -2.40 12.63
CA ILE A 141 5.60 -3.31 13.58
C ILE A 141 5.51 -4.70 12.96
N GLY A 142 5.90 -5.72 13.72
CA GLY A 142 5.79 -7.11 13.30
C GLY A 142 4.34 -7.56 13.13
N GLN A 143 4.05 -8.24 12.03
CA GLN A 143 2.73 -8.78 11.75
C GLN A 143 2.70 -10.29 11.99
N PRO A 144 1.55 -10.89 12.35
CA PRO A 144 1.42 -12.33 12.59
C PRO A 144 1.80 -13.20 11.38
N ASN A 145 1.74 -12.65 10.17
CA ASN A 145 2.14 -13.35 8.94
C ASN A 145 3.65 -13.29 8.66
N GLY A 146 4.45 -12.72 9.58
CA GLY A 146 5.90 -12.59 9.46
C GLY A 146 6.37 -11.42 8.59
N THR A 147 5.48 -10.53 8.14
CA THR A 147 5.86 -9.28 7.47
C THR A 147 6.04 -8.15 8.49
N ILE A 148 6.75 -7.10 8.10
CA ILE A 148 6.84 -5.86 8.86
C ILE A 148 5.89 -4.85 8.22
N LEU A 149 4.96 -4.30 8.99
CA LEU A 149 4.13 -3.17 8.57
C LEU A 149 4.83 -1.88 8.93
N LEU A 150 5.16 -1.07 7.93
CA LEU A 150 5.69 0.26 8.18
C LEU A 150 4.62 1.18 8.76
N GLN A 151 5.02 2.08 9.63
CA GLN A 151 4.14 3.11 10.17
C GLN A 151 3.90 4.19 9.12
N ASP A 152 2.76 4.87 9.20
CA ASP A 152 2.28 5.75 8.11
C ASP A 152 3.19 6.95 7.82
N LEU A 153 3.91 7.49 8.82
CA LEU A 153 4.73 8.68 8.67
C LEU A 153 6.20 8.40 8.99
N TYR A 154 7.11 8.87 8.13
CA TYR A 154 8.58 8.79 8.35
C TYR A 154 9.13 7.39 8.60
N SER A 155 8.43 6.38 8.15
CA SER A 155 8.81 4.98 8.32
C SER A 155 9.82 4.48 7.29
N ASP A 156 10.23 5.35 6.36
CA ASP A 156 11.13 5.08 5.24
C ASP A 156 12.00 6.31 4.95
N THR A 157 12.75 6.75 5.95
CA THR A 157 13.67 7.88 5.80
C THR A 157 14.89 7.46 4.97
N PRO A 158 15.28 8.21 3.91
CA PRO A 158 16.49 7.93 3.17
C PRO A 158 17.69 7.81 4.08
N TYR A 159 18.49 6.76 3.91
CA TYR A 159 19.65 6.52 4.77
C TYR A 159 20.74 7.55 4.53
N THR A 160 21.13 8.22 5.62
CA THR A 160 22.38 8.96 5.78
C THR A 160 22.86 8.77 7.22
N GLU A 161 24.14 8.94 7.50
CA GLU A 161 24.64 8.88 8.88
C GLU A 161 23.95 9.92 9.78
N GLU A 162 23.71 11.14 9.27
CA GLU A 162 22.98 12.18 9.99
C GLU A 162 21.54 11.75 10.33
N ASN A 163 20.85 11.11 9.40
CA ASN A 163 19.50 10.61 9.66
C ASN A 163 19.52 9.45 10.65
N LYS A 164 20.50 8.54 10.55
CA LYS A 164 20.65 7.41 11.46
C LYS A 164 20.78 7.86 12.91
N GLU A 165 21.59 8.90 13.19
CA GLU A 165 21.77 9.42 14.54
C GLU A 165 20.46 9.85 15.20
N LYS A 166 19.47 10.32 14.40
CA LYS A 166 18.14 10.69 14.90
C LYS A 166 17.30 9.51 15.42
N TYR A 167 17.70 8.28 15.15
CA TYR A 167 17.02 7.06 15.58
C TYR A 167 17.77 6.29 16.68
N LEU A 168 18.95 6.76 17.11
CA LEU A 168 19.81 6.09 18.09
C LEU A 168 19.72 6.69 19.49
N ASP A 169 19.30 7.94 19.64
CA ASP A 169 19.16 8.68 20.91
C ASP A 169 17.74 8.51 21.51
#